data_6fc6d7c8ddd6a480da02c6e43146f06a
#
_entry.id   6fc6d7c8ddd6a480da02c6e43146f06a
#
_cell.length_a   1.000
_cell.length_b   1.000
_cell.length_c   1.000
_cell.angle_alpha   90.00
_cell.angle_beta   90.00
_cell.angle_gamma   90.00
#
_symmetry.space_group_name_H-M   'P 1'
#
loop_
_entity.id
_entity.type
_entity.pdbx_description
1 polymer ?
#
loop_
_entity_poly.entity_id
_entity_poly.type
_entity_poly.pdbx_seq_one_letter_code
_entity_poly.pdbx_strand_id
1 'polypeptide(L)'
;MLTFLHTADIHLDPPFSSLSPQQASKRREQLRATFQSMIQYIRDEQIPLALISGDLFDSPTPQMDTLRFAFSAMEAAQNCRFFISPGNHDYGSKVWDAFPLPQNVTVFRGGQLSFRTCRIGEHEVTVWGWGFETESLSKDPLSGFGGVDTRRINLLCAHCTLDKPDSPYAPISKKELQAAGFDYAALGHVHNADHMKKLGNTYYAYAGCLEGRSFDEIGKKGAYLIRLEKEGDQNNSLSFHAKRIRFT
;
A
#
# COMPACT_ATOMS: atom_id res chain seq x y z
N MET A 1 -17.57 -6.15 -10.56
CA MET A 1 -16.11 -5.87 -10.76
C MET A 1 -15.65 -4.86 -9.72
N LEU A 2 -14.67 -5.22 -8.89
CA LEU A 2 -14.03 -4.35 -7.90
C LEU A 2 -12.88 -3.57 -8.57
N THR A 3 -12.87 -2.23 -8.42
CA THR A 3 -11.78 -1.37 -8.89
C THR A 3 -11.06 -0.80 -7.69
N PHE A 4 -9.73 -0.81 -7.67
CA PHE A 4 -8.93 -0.24 -6.60
C PHE A 4 -7.55 0.24 -7.07
N LEU A 5 -6.97 1.15 -6.30
CA LEU A 5 -5.61 1.64 -6.50
C LEU A 5 -4.64 0.94 -5.55
N HIS A 6 -3.46 0.57 -6.04
CA HIS A 6 -2.35 0.09 -5.22
C HIS A 6 -1.13 0.99 -5.43
N THR A 7 -0.65 1.58 -4.34
CA THR A 7 0.57 2.41 -4.26
C THR A 7 1.39 2.04 -3.03
N ALA A 8 2.66 2.42 -3.01
CA ALA A 8 3.58 2.22 -1.90
C ALA A 8 4.71 3.25 -1.95
N ASP A 9 5.55 3.26 -0.94
CA ASP A 9 6.85 3.96 -0.93
C ASP A 9 6.72 5.43 -1.38
N ILE A 10 5.74 6.14 -0.80
CA ILE A 10 5.42 7.53 -1.14
C ILE A 10 6.42 8.48 -0.51
N HIS A 11 6.81 8.18 0.73
CA HIS A 11 7.81 8.92 1.52
C HIS A 11 7.58 10.43 1.50
N LEU A 12 6.46 10.87 2.01
CA LEU A 12 6.17 12.30 2.10
C LEU A 12 7.19 13.00 2.98
N ASP A 13 7.67 14.15 2.50
CA ASP A 13 8.59 15.08 3.15
C ASP A 13 9.94 14.49 3.58
N PRO A 14 10.66 13.76 2.70
CA PRO A 14 12.00 13.31 3.01
C PRO A 14 12.96 14.51 3.16
N PRO A 15 14.03 14.37 3.95
CA PRO A 15 14.95 15.47 4.24
C PRO A 15 15.75 15.93 3.00
N PHE A 16 15.99 15.06 2.02
CA PHE A 16 16.86 15.34 0.86
C PHE A 16 18.20 15.96 1.26
N SER A 17 18.88 15.35 2.22
CA SER A 17 20.10 15.89 2.86
C SER A 17 21.27 16.13 1.89
N SER A 18 21.26 15.50 0.72
CA SER A 18 22.27 15.71 -0.34
C SER A 18 22.00 16.92 -1.22
N LEU A 19 20.84 17.57 -1.10
CA LEU A 19 20.43 18.71 -1.89
C LEU A 19 20.60 20.03 -1.10
N SER A 20 20.72 21.15 -1.83
CA SER A 20 20.61 22.46 -1.18
C SER A 20 19.21 22.67 -0.58
N PRO A 21 19.05 23.52 0.44
CA PRO A 21 17.75 23.77 1.07
C PRO A 21 16.64 24.13 0.09
N GLN A 22 16.94 24.94 -0.92
CA GLN A 22 16.01 25.35 -1.97
C GLN A 22 15.60 24.16 -2.87
N GLN A 23 16.57 23.34 -3.27
CA GLN A 23 16.31 22.15 -4.07
C GLN A 23 15.51 21.11 -3.28
N ALA A 24 15.85 20.90 -2.00
CA ALA A 24 15.11 20.00 -1.13
C ALA A 24 13.65 20.46 -0.94
N SER A 25 13.40 21.77 -0.74
CA SER A 25 12.04 22.30 -0.67
C SER A 25 11.25 22.02 -1.95
N LYS A 26 11.83 22.35 -3.09
CA LYS A 26 11.20 22.10 -4.40
C LYS A 26 10.86 20.62 -4.62
N ARG A 27 11.75 19.71 -4.21
CA ARG A 27 11.51 18.26 -4.32
C ARG A 27 10.37 17.80 -3.40
N ARG A 28 10.28 18.29 -2.17
CA ARG A 28 9.15 18.01 -1.27
C ARG A 28 7.83 18.52 -1.84
N GLU A 29 7.82 19.74 -2.40
CA GLU A 29 6.64 20.29 -3.08
C GLU A 29 6.18 19.42 -4.25
N GLN A 30 7.11 18.91 -5.05
CA GLN A 30 6.81 17.99 -6.16
C GLN A 30 6.20 16.68 -5.66
N LEU A 31 6.76 16.06 -4.61
CA LEU A 31 6.20 14.85 -4.00
C LEU A 31 4.77 15.08 -3.49
N ARG A 32 4.54 16.20 -2.81
CA ARG A 32 3.20 16.60 -2.35
C ARG A 32 2.24 16.81 -3.52
N ALA A 33 2.70 17.46 -4.59
CA ALA A 33 1.87 17.67 -5.79
C ALA A 33 1.52 16.34 -6.48
N THR A 34 2.48 15.42 -6.58
CA THR A 34 2.24 14.06 -7.13
C THR A 34 1.24 13.28 -6.28
N PHE A 35 1.36 13.36 -4.95
CA PHE A 35 0.39 12.75 -4.04
C PHE A 35 -1.02 13.37 -4.22
N GLN A 36 -1.12 14.69 -4.29
CA GLN A 36 -2.40 15.36 -4.56
C GLN A 36 -3.00 14.96 -5.90
N SER A 37 -2.18 14.84 -6.96
CA SER A 37 -2.63 14.38 -8.28
C SER A 37 -3.18 12.95 -8.21
N MET A 38 -2.58 12.07 -7.41
CA MET A 38 -3.11 10.73 -7.15
C MET A 38 -4.46 10.77 -6.45
N ILE A 39 -4.59 11.58 -5.40
CA ILE A 39 -5.87 11.74 -4.68
C ILE A 39 -6.94 12.34 -5.59
N GLN A 40 -6.58 13.33 -6.42
CA GLN A 40 -7.50 13.91 -7.38
C GLN A 40 -7.96 12.86 -8.41
N TYR A 41 -7.05 12.04 -8.93
CA TYR A 41 -7.39 10.93 -9.82
C TYR A 41 -8.35 9.93 -9.16
N ILE A 42 -8.12 9.59 -7.89
CA ILE A 42 -9.04 8.72 -7.11
C ILE A 42 -10.46 9.32 -7.07
N ARG A 43 -10.56 10.63 -6.87
CA ARG A 43 -11.85 11.33 -6.82
C ARG A 43 -12.54 11.39 -8.19
N ASP A 44 -11.80 11.76 -9.22
CA ASP A 44 -12.33 11.94 -10.59
C ASP A 44 -12.80 10.61 -11.18
N GLU A 45 -12.04 9.54 -10.99
CA GLU A 45 -12.36 8.18 -11.43
C GLU A 45 -13.28 7.44 -10.42
N GLN A 46 -13.68 8.08 -9.33
CA GLN A 46 -14.52 7.50 -8.26
C GLN A 46 -14.02 6.14 -7.76
N ILE A 47 -12.72 6.02 -7.55
CA ILE A 47 -12.09 4.77 -7.09
C ILE A 47 -12.49 4.50 -5.63
N PRO A 48 -13.18 3.39 -5.35
CA PRO A 48 -13.77 3.16 -4.04
C PRO A 48 -12.79 2.63 -2.99
N LEU A 49 -11.59 2.18 -3.40
CA LEU A 49 -10.63 1.54 -2.52
C LEU A 49 -9.20 1.88 -2.95
N ALA A 50 -8.34 2.19 -1.99
CA ALA A 50 -6.90 2.39 -2.21
C ALA A 50 -6.08 1.65 -1.14
N LEU A 51 -5.05 0.93 -1.58
CA LEU A 51 -4.10 0.22 -0.75
C LEU A 51 -2.76 0.97 -0.80
N ILE A 52 -2.28 1.40 0.37
CA ILE A 52 -0.96 2.04 0.55
C ILE A 52 -0.08 1.05 1.30
N SER A 53 0.79 0.38 0.57
CA SER A 53 1.60 -0.73 1.07
C SER A 53 2.92 -0.25 1.68
N GLY A 54 2.82 0.65 2.65
CA GLY A 54 3.91 1.15 3.49
C GLY A 54 4.62 2.38 2.99
N ASP A 55 5.38 2.93 3.92
CA ASP A 55 6.23 4.10 3.73
C ASP A 55 5.48 5.29 3.10
N LEU A 56 4.31 5.63 3.68
CA LEU A 56 3.60 6.85 3.35
C LEU A 56 4.43 8.08 3.76
N PHE A 57 5.08 8.01 4.91
CA PHE A 57 5.98 9.04 5.42
C PHE A 57 7.43 8.54 5.44
N ASP A 58 8.39 9.46 5.28
CA ASP A 58 9.82 9.15 5.29
C ASP A 58 10.42 9.04 6.70
N SER A 59 9.60 9.19 7.73
CA SER A 59 10.05 9.23 9.13
C SER A 59 8.97 8.68 10.06
N PRO A 60 9.35 8.02 11.18
CA PRO A 60 8.41 7.62 12.22
C PRO A 60 7.88 8.82 13.05
N THR A 61 8.39 10.02 12.78
CA THR A 61 7.97 11.27 13.43
C THR A 61 7.79 12.38 12.41
N PRO A 62 6.85 12.26 11.46
CA PRO A 62 6.63 13.30 10.46
C PRO A 62 6.11 14.58 11.11
N GLN A 63 6.36 15.71 10.46
CA GLN A 63 5.85 17.01 10.89
C GLN A 63 4.32 17.02 10.93
N MET A 64 3.71 17.73 11.88
CA MET A 64 2.26 17.85 11.98
C MET A 64 1.60 18.41 10.71
N ASP A 65 2.31 19.28 10.00
CA ASP A 65 1.88 19.81 8.71
C ASP A 65 1.79 18.70 7.64
N THR A 66 2.76 17.79 7.61
CA THR A 66 2.76 16.63 6.69
C THR A 66 1.60 15.69 6.99
N LEU A 67 1.33 15.42 8.27
CA LEU A 67 0.19 14.60 8.68
C LEU A 67 -1.13 15.23 8.25
N ARG A 68 -1.31 16.52 8.57
CA ARG A 68 -2.52 17.27 8.15
C ARG A 68 -2.70 17.25 6.65
N PHE A 69 -1.62 17.53 5.91
CA PHE A 69 -1.63 17.50 4.45
C PHE A 69 -2.13 16.14 3.91
N ALA A 70 -1.51 15.04 4.33
CA ALA A 70 -1.83 13.71 3.84
C ALA A 70 -3.27 13.29 4.21
N PHE A 71 -3.64 13.47 5.48
CA PHE A 71 -4.95 13.03 5.95
C PHE A 71 -6.09 13.90 5.45
N SER A 72 -5.94 15.23 5.36
CA SER A 72 -6.95 16.09 4.75
C SER A 72 -7.18 15.79 3.27
N ALA A 73 -6.10 15.45 2.53
CA ALA A 73 -6.23 15.04 1.14
C ALA A 73 -7.02 13.72 1.01
N MET A 74 -6.72 12.71 1.84
CA MET A 74 -7.46 11.45 1.85
C MET A 74 -8.91 11.63 2.32
N GLU A 75 -9.16 12.46 3.34
CA GLU A 75 -10.50 12.78 3.83
C GLU A 75 -11.36 13.41 2.73
N ALA A 76 -10.78 14.27 1.89
CA ALA A 76 -11.49 14.89 0.76
C ALA A 76 -11.95 13.87 -0.30
N ALA A 77 -11.38 12.66 -0.33
CA ALA A 77 -11.80 11.56 -1.18
C ALA A 77 -12.79 10.64 -0.44
N GLN A 78 -13.93 11.18 0.02
CA GLN A 78 -14.89 10.53 0.93
C GLN A 78 -15.41 9.17 0.44
N ASN A 79 -15.51 8.99 -0.88
CA ASN A 79 -16.01 7.75 -1.49
C ASN A 79 -14.94 6.66 -1.59
N CYS A 80 -13.67 6.96 -1.27
CA CYS A 80 -12.57 6.02 -1.27
C CYS A 80 -12.23 5.56 0.16
N ARG A 81 -12.12 4.27 0.37
CA ARG A 81 -11.55 3.69 1.60
C ARG A 81 -10.05 3.47 1.41
N PHE A 82 -9.26 4.05 2.29
CA PHE A 82 -7.82 3.87 2.30
C PHE A 82 -7.42 2.83 3.34
N PHE A 83 -6.62 1.86 2.94
CA PHE A 83 -5.96 0.91 3.84
C PHE A 83 -4.46 1.11 3.77
N ILE A 84 -3.84 1.36 4.91
CA ILE A 84 -2.42 1.65 5.04
C ILE A 84 -1.77 0.57 5.89
N SER A 85 -0.72 -0.04 5.36
CA SER A 85 0.17 -0.94 6.08
C SER A 85 1.49 -0.21 6.34
N PRO A 86 1.72 0.39 7.52
CA PRO A 86 2.96 1.11 7.81
C PRO A 86 4.20 0.26 7.53
N GLY A 87 5.24 0.91 6.98
CA GLY A 87 6.50 0.27 6.64
C GLY A 87 7.61 0.54 7.65
N ASN A 88 8.85 0.37 7.19
CA ASN A 88 10.03 0.54 8.04
C ASN A 88 10.50 1.99 8.18
N HIS A 89 9.91 2.95 7.47
CA HIS A 89 10.15 4.39 7.67
C HIS A 89 9.09 5.04 8.55
N ASP A 90 7.84 4.69 8.39
CA ASP A 90 6.70 5.26 9.12
C ASP A 90 6.14 4.33 10.20
N TYR A 91 7.03 3.55 10.81
CA TYR A 91 6.73 2.58 11.87
C TYR A 91 6.26 3.23 13.17
N GLY A 92 5.67 2.40 14.02
CA GLY A 92 5.29 2.75 15.39
C GLY A 92 3.94 3.44 15.52
N SER A 93 3.44 3.45 16.74
CA SER A 93 2.09 3.95 17.03
C SER A 93 2.01 5.47 17.15
N LYS A 94 3.11 6.14 17.51
CA LYS A 94 3.10 7.57 17.86
C LYS A 94 2.52 8.46 16.77
N VAL A 95 2.87 8.19 15.50
CA VAL A 95 2.35 8.93 14.34
C VAL A 95 0.85 8.71 14.16
N TRP A 96 0.47 7.44 14.22
CA TRP A 96 -0.87 7.01 13.89
C TRP A 96 -1.88 7.20 15.04
N ASP A 97 -1.40 7.36 16.29
CA ASP A 97 -2.20 7.59 17.48
C ASP A 97 -2.31 9.07 17.86
N ALA A 98 -1.32 9.88 17.50
CA ALA A 98 -1.29 11.30 17.86
C ALA A 98 -2.20 12.19 17.01
N PHE A 99 -2.69 11.68 15.87
CA PHE A 99 -3.57 12.42 14.97
C PHE A 99 -4.89 11.64 14.74
N PRO A 100 -6.05 12.29 14.85
CA PRO A 100 -7.31 11.63 14.53
C PRO A 100 -7.34 11.24 13.06
N LEU A 101 -7.43 9.94 12.79
CA LEU A 101 -7.53 9.44 11.42
C LEU A 101 -8.90 9.78 10.82
N PRO A 102 -8.96 10.17 9.54
CA PRO A 102 -10.23 10.29 8.82
C PRO A 102 -11.03 8.98 8.84
N GLN A 103 -12.36 9.07 8.82
CA GLN A 103 -13.23 7.89 8.88
C GLN A 103 -13.05 6.91 7.73
N ASN A 104 -12.56 7.39 6.58
CA ASN A 104 -12.27 6.59 5.41
C ASN A 104 -10.86 6.02 5.37
N VAL A 105 -10.05 6.22 6.44
CA VAL A 105 -8.67 5.73 6.55
C VAL A 105 -8.58 4.65 7.62
N THR A 106 -8.04 3.50 7.25
CA THR A 106 -7.73 2.37 8.14
C THR A 106 -6.23 2.11 8.10
N VAL A 107 -5.60 2.07 9.27
CA VAL A 107 -4.17 1.76 9.41
C VAL A 107 -4.03 0.43 10.12
N PHE A 108 -3.30 -0.51 9.52
CA PHE A 108 -2.93 -1.77 10.18
C PHE A 108 -1.84 -1.50 11.20
N ARG A 109 -2.01 -2.09 12.39
CA ARG A 109 -1.10 -1.88 13.51
C ARG A 109 -0.60 -3.21 14.03
N GLY A 110 0.60 -3.20 14.57
CA GLY A 110 1.25 -4.40 15.08
C GLY A 110 1.85 -5.27 13.99
N GLY A 111 2.89 -6.01 14.33
CA GLY A 111 3.65 -6.88 13.42
C GLY A 111 2.95 -8.19 13.05
N GLN A 112 1.69 -8.36 13.44
CA GLN A 112 0.92 -9.57 13.16
C GLN A 112 -0.14 -9.33 12.09
N LEU A 113 -0.39 -10.35 11.28
CA LEU A 113 -1.45 -10.32 10.29
C LEU A 113 -2.80 -10.04 10.96
N SER A 114 -3.48 -9.03 10.47
CA SER A 114 -4.83 -8.65 10.90
C SER A 114 -5.69 -8.29 9.68
N PHE A 115 -7.00 -8.15 9.87
CA PHE A 115 -7.88 -7.85 8.74
C PHE A 115 -8.98 -6.86 9.10
N ARG A 116 -9.56 -6.28 8.06
CA ARG A 116 -10.81 -5.51 8.11
C ARG A 116 -11.68 -5.91 6.94
N THR A 117 -12.95 -6.17 7.21
CA THR A 117 -13.95 -6.44 6.16
C THR A 117 -14.78 -5.20 5.93
N CYS A 118 -15.03 -4.89 4.67
CA CYS A 118 -15.89 -3.78 4.29
C CYS A 118 -16.68 -4.13 3.03
N ARG A 119 -17.79 -3.41 2.82
CA ARG A 119 -18.58 -3.52 1.59
C ARG A 119 -18.16 -2.42 0.62
N ILE A 120 -17.83 -2.81 -0.61
CA ILE A 120 -17.50 -1.93 -1.72
C ILE A 120 -18.45 -2.25 -2.88
N GLY A 121 -19.45 -1.41 -3.09
CA GLY A 121 -20.56 -1.73 -3.98
C GLY A 121 -21.26 -3.01 -3.56
N GLU A 122 -21.32 -4.00 -4.45
CA GLU A 122 -21.92 -5.31 -4.18
C GLU A 122 -20.94 -6.33 -3.57
N HIS A 123 -19.64 -6.00 -3.52
CA HIS A 123 -18.59 -6.92 -3.08
C HIS A 123 -18.34 -6.81 -1.57
N GLU A 124 -18.26 -7.95 -0.91
CA GLU A 124 -17.68 -8.06 0.43
C GLU A 124 -16.18 -8.27 0.29
N VAL A 125 -15.39 -7.28 0.72
CA VAL A 125 -13.95 -7.24 0.56
C VAL A 125 -13.30 -7.33 1.93
N THR A 126 -12.38 -8.28 2.11
CA THR A 126 -11.53 -8.38 3.28
C THR A 126 -10.13 -7.91 2.90
N VAL A 127 -9.67 -6.85 3.54
CA VAL A 127 -8.30 -6.35 3.41
C VAL A 127 -7.50 -6.83 4.61
N TRP A 128 -6.40 -7.52 4.34
CA TRP A 128 -5.45 -8.05 5.28
C TRP A 128 -4.19 -7.19 5.29
N GLY A 129 -3.51 -7.11 6.42
CA GLY A 129 -2.28 -6.35 6.52
C GLY A 129 -1.67 -6.39 7.91
N TRP A 130 -0.50 -5.80 8.04
CA TRP A 130 0.23 -5.56 9.28
C TRP A 130 0.91 -4.21 9.24
N GLY A 131 1.45 -3.74 10.34
CA GLY A 131 2.26 -2.53 10.39
C GLY A 131 3.56 -2.78 11.14
N PHE A 132 4.61 -2.06 10.82
CA PHE A 132 5.85 -2.10 11.57
C PHE A 132 5.69 -1.36 12.90
N GLU A 133 6.10 -1.97 13.98
CA GLU A 133 6.14 -1.35 15.33
C GLU A 133 7.49 -0.68 15.61
N THR A 134 8.54 -1.19 14.95
CA THR A 134 9.90 -0.68 14.96
C THR A 134 10.41 -0.60 13.53
N GLU A 135 11.60 -0.06 13.31
CA GLU A 135 12.28 -0.03 12.01
C GLU A 135 12.42 -1.41 11.35
N SER A 136 12.29 -2.47 12.12
CA SER A 136 12.41 -3.84 11.63
C SER A 136 11.26 -4.73 12.10
N LEU A 137 10.92 -5.71 11.26
CA LEU A 137 10.00 -6.80 11.54
C LEU A 137 10.60 -8.09 10.96
N SER A 138 11.44 -8.76 11.75
CA SER A 138 12.21 -9.94 11.27
C SER A 138 11.39 -11.23 11.26
N LYS A 139 10.17 -11.22 11.81
CA LYS A 139 9.27 -12.38 11.74
C LYS A 139 8.43 -12.34 10.49
N ASP A 140 8.16 -13.49 9.91
CA ASP A 140 7.20 -13.64 8.84
C ASP A 140 5.77 -13.50 9.37
N PRO A 141 5.00 -12.46 8.98
CA PRO A 141 3.64 -12.29 9.46
C PRO A 141 2.62 -13.30 8.89
N LEU A 142 2.99 -14.06 7.85
CA LEU A 142 2.18 -15.13 7.28
C LEU A 142 2.49 -16.51 7.88
N SER A 143 3.53 -16.60 8.71
CA SER A 143 3.93 -17.88 9.31
C SER A 143 2.79 -18.52 10.12
N GLY A 144 2.43 -19.75 9.73
CA GLY A 144 1.32 -20.47 10.35
C GLY A 144 -0.09 -20.00 9.96
N PHE A 145 -0.21 -19.08 9.02
CA PHE A 145 -1.52 -18.64 8.55
C PHE A 145 -2.21 -19.74 7.71
N GLY A 146 -3.41 -20.13 8.14
CA GLY A 146 -4.18 -21.24 7.55
C GLY A 146 -4.89 -20.91 6.23
N GLY A 147 -4.76 -19.67 5.73
CA GLY A 147 -5.41 -19.21 4.50
C GLY A 147 -6.70 -18.43 4.72
N VAL A 148 -7.19 -17.84 3.64
CA VAL A 148 -8.39 -16.98 3.62
C VAL A 148 -9.67 -17.75 3.25
N ASP A 149 -10.82 -17.20 3.62
CA ASP A 149 -12.12 -17.65 3.09
C ASP A 149 -12.26 -17.21 1.63
N THR A 150 -12.09 -18.15 0.72
CA THR A 150 -12.07 -17.89 -0.74
C THR A 150 -13.42 -17.44 -1.32
N ARG A 151 -14.51 -17.49 -0.54
CA ARG A 151 -15.83 -16.99 -0.98
C ARG A 151 -15.89 -15.46 -1.04
N ARG A 152 -14.96 -14.77 -0.37
CA ARG A 152 -14.85 -13.32 -0.35
C ARG A 152 -13.71 -12.86 -1.24
N ILE A 153 -13.70 -11.58 -1.58
CA ILE A 153 -12.52 -10.96 -2.18
C ILE A 153 -11.53 -10.66 -1.04
N ASN A 154 -10.34 -11.24 -1.14
CA ASN A 154 -9.27 -11.10 -0.14
C ASN A 154 -8.07 -10.37 -0.73
N LEU A 155 -7.76 -9.20 -0.20
CA LEU A 155 -6.64 -8.36 -0.62
C LEU A 155 -5.61 -8.29 0.51
N LEU A 156 -4.35 -8.50 0.21
CA LEU A 156 -3.24 -8.24 1.13
C LEU A 156 -2.66 -6.85 0.84
N CYS A 157 -2.52 -6.00 1.85
CA CYS A 157 -1.79 -4.74 1.80
C CYS A 157 -0.60 -4.87 2.73
N ALA A 158 0.62 -4.92 2.21
CA ALA A 158 1.78 -5.30 3.00
C ALA A 158 3.07 -4.61 2.56
N HIS A 159 3.82 -4.12 3.55
CA HIS A 159 5.21 -3.71 3.37
C HIS A 159 6.10 -4.88 3.77
N CYS A 160 6.86 -5.45 2.83
CA CYS A 160 7.56 -6.71 3.06
C CYS A 160 8.65 -7.01 2.04
N THR A 161 9.49 -7.97 2.37
CA THR A 161 10.47 -8.55 1.45
C THR A 161 10.05 -9.97 1.08
N LEU A 162 9.93 -10.26 -0.21
CA LEU A 162 9.52 -11.57 -0.70
C LEU A 162 10.75 -12.46 -1.01
N ASP A 163 10.76 -13.71 -0.51
CA ASP A 163 11.83 -14.72 -0.71
C ASP A 163 13.23 -14.29 -0.25
N LYS A 164 13.31 -13.51 0.83
CA LYS A 164 14.58 -13.17 1.48
C LYS A 164 14.46 -13.42 2.99
N PRO A 165 14.65 -14.64 3.45
CA PRO A 165 14.36 -15.04 4.83
C PRO A 165 15.19 -14.28 5.89
N ASP A 166 16.39 -13.81 5.53
CA ASP A 166 17.26 -13.05 6.43
C ASP A 166 16.97 -11.55 6.43
N SER A 167 15.95 -11.10 5.69
CA SER A 167 15.58 -9.69 5.66
C SER A 167 14.95 -9.26 6.99
N PRO A 168 15.32 -8.07 7.51
CA PRO A 168 14.65 -7.51 8.68
C PRO A 168 13.31 -6.83 8.36
N TYR A 169 12.81 -6.94 7.14
CA TYR A 169 11.63 -6.21 6.66
C TYR A 169 10.49 -7.14 6.28
N ALA A 170 9.85 -7.73 7.29
CA ALA A 170 8.73 -8.66 7.15
C ALA A 170 8.98 -9.72 6.05
N PRO A 171 9.98 -10.60 6.24
CA PRO A 171 10.33 -11.61 5.22
C PRO A 171 9.18 -12.61 5.08
N ILE A 172 8.52 -12.62 3.91
CA ILE A 172 7.52 -13.63 3.57
C ILE A 172 8.04 -14.50 2.43
N SER A 173 7.67 -15.77 2.42
CA SER A 173 8.00 -16.66 1.31
C SER A 173 6.89 -16.69 0.26
N LYS A 174 7.25 -16.94 -0.99
CA LYS A 174 6.25 -17.20 -2.05
C LYS A 174 5.36 -18.38 -1.72
N LYS A 175 5.90 -19.40 -1.05
CA LYS A 175 5.14 -20.59 -0.62
C LYS A 175 4.01 -20.19 0.34
N GLU A 176 4.29 -19.37 1.35
CA GLU A 176 3.31 -18.90 2.32
C GLU A 176 2.32 -17.95 1.67
N LEU A 177 2.79 -17.03 0.81
CA LEU A 177 1.90 -16.14 0.04
C LEU A 177 0.93 -16.93 -0.84
N GLN A 178 1.40 -17.98 -1.50
CA GLN A 178 0.54 -18.87 -2.30
C GLN A 178 -0.45 -19.65 -1.43
N ALA A 179 0.02 -20.20 -0.31
CA ALA A 179 -0.82 -20.98 0.60
C ALA A 179 -1.90 -20.12 1.28
N ALA A 180 -1.62 -18.85 1.51
CA ALA A 180 -2.57 -17.90 2.09
C ALA A 180 -3.82 -17.69 1.21
N GLY A 181 -3.70 -17.79 -0.12
CA GLY A 181 -4.84 -17.78 -1.04
C GLY A 181 -5.50 -16.42 -1.26
N PHE A 182 -4.77 -15.31 -1.08
CA PHE A 182 -5.27 -13.97 -1.42
C PHE A 182 -5.58 -13.87 -2.91
N ASP A 183 -6.59 -13.07 -3.27
CA ASP A 183 -6.87 -12.76 -4.68
C ASP A 183 -5.83 -11.78 -5.24
N TYR A 184 -5.40 -10.82 -4.41
CA TYR A 184 -4.33 -9.88 -4.74
C TYR A 184 -3.46 -9.55 -3.54
N ALA A 185 -2.15 -9.48 -3.75
CA ALA A 185 -1.20 -8.98 -2.75
C ALA A 185 -0.54 -7.68 -3.25
N ALA A 186 -0.91 -6.58 -2.62
CA ALA A 186 -0.32 -5.26 -2.79
C ALA A 186 0.94 -5.15 -1.93
N LEU A 187 2.12 -5.16 -2.57
CA LEU A 187 3.40 -5.17 -1.88
C LEU A 187 4.13 -3.82 -2.01
N GLY A 188 4.76 -3.36 -0.93
CA GLY A 188 5.66 -2.23 -0.86
C GLY A 188 7.03 -2.62 -0.29
N HIS A 189 7.96 -1.69 -0.18
CA HIS A 189 9.36 -1.80 0.22
C HIS A 189 10.34 -1.77 -0.96
N VAL A 190 9.98 -2.30 -2.10
CA VAL A 190 10.83 -2.27 -3.29
C VAL A 190 10.44 -1.09 -4.16
N HIS A 191 11.30 -0.06 -4.21
CA HIS A 191 11.05 1.22 -4.89
C HIS A 191 10.93 1.11 -6.42
N ASN A 192 11.46 0.05 -7.01
CA ASN A 192 11.28 -0.23 -8.43
C ASN A 192 10.03 -1.11 -8.62
N ALA A 193 9.10 -0.59 -9.43
CA ALA A 193 7.88 -1.33 -9.71
C ALA A 193 8.16 -2.63 -10.45
N ASP A 194 7.56 -3.69 -10.00
CA ASP A 194 7.53 -4.98 -10.70
C ASP A 194 6.42 -5.03 -11.74
N HIS A 195 6.57 -5.90 -12.74
CA HIS A 195 5.43 -6.33 -13.53
C HIS A 195 4.47 -7.15 -12.67
N MET A 196 3.18 -7.13 -13.03
CA MET A 196 2.20 -7.98 -12.39
C MET A 196 2.57 -9.45 -12.52
N LYS A 197 2.60 -10.16 -11.41
CA LYS A 197 2.96 -11.57 -11.30
C LYS A 197 1.78 -12.38 -10.76
N LYS A 198 1.80 -13.68 -11.02
CA LYS A 198 0.81 -14.62 -10.50
C LYS A 198 1.52 -15.79 -9.81
N LEU A 199 1.00 -16.18 -8.65
CA LEU A 199 1.50 -17.29 -7.85
C LEU A 199 0.30 -18.13 -7.39
N GLY A 200 0.10 -19.28 -8.02
CA GLY A 200 -1.17 -20.00 -7.88
C GLY A 200 -2.35 -19.14 -8.35
N ASN A 201 -3.29 -18.85 -7.46
CA ASN A 201 -4.42 -17.97 -7.74
C ASN A 201 -4.19 -16.52 -7.29
N THR A 202 -3.09 -16.23 -6.59
CA THR A 202 -2.76 -14.91 -6.09
C THR A 202 -2.04 -14.06 -7.14
N TYR A 203 -2.61 -12.92 -7.51
CA TYR A 203 -1.88 -11.89 -8.26
C TYR A 203 -1.11 -11.00 -7.28
N TYR A 204 0.08 -10.57 -7.64
CA TYR A 204 0.88 -9.69 -6.78
C TYR A 204 1.83 -8.80 -7.59
N ALA A 205 2.19 -7.66 -7.02
CA ALA A 205 3.25 -6.79 -7.51
C ALA A 205 3.80 -5.91 -6.39
N TYR A 206 5.05 -5.48 -6.54
CA TYR A 206 5.54 -4.29 -5.87
C TYR A 206 5.11 -3.05 -6.66
N ALA A 207 4.44 -2.11 -6.00
CA ALA A 207 4.01 -0.88 -6.67
C ALA A 207 5.20 0.02 -7.05
N GLY A 208 6.29 -0.08 -6.31
CA GLY A 208 7.38 0.89 -6.39
C GLY A 208 6.96 2.26 -5.86
N CYS A 209 7.87 3.21 -5.83
CA CYS A 209 7.57 4.54 -5.34
C CYS A 209 6.64 5.33 -6.27
N LEU A 210 5.81 6.19 -5.66
CA LEU A 210 4.88 7.05 -6.37
C LEU A 210 5.62 8.06 -7.27
N GLU A 211 6.74 8.60 -6.75
CA GLU A 211 7.68 9.46 -7.47
C GLU A 211 9.12 9.12 -7.05
N GLY A 212 10.08 9.20 -7.98
CA GLY A 212 11.48 8.91 -7.70
C GLY A 212 12.11 9.95 -6.76
N ARG A 213 12.85 9.49 -5.75
CA ARG A 213 13.56 10.34 -4.77
C ARG A 213 15.06 10.42 -5.05
N SER A 214 15.61 9.41 -5.68
CA SER A 214 17.05 9.32 -6.03
C SER A 214 17.25 8.93 -7.49
N PHE A 215 18.47 9.12 -7.97
CA PHE A 215 18.85 8.73 -9.34
C PHE A 215 18.88 7.21 -9.56
N ASP A 216 18.98 6.43 -8.50
CA ASP A 216 18.99 4.96 -8.55
C ASP A 216 17.58 4.38 -8.69
N GLU A 217 16.56 5.17 -8.43
CA GLU A 217 15.17 4.78 -8.57
C GLU A 217 14.71 4.97 -10.02
N ILE A 218 15.24 4.16 -10.91
CA ILE A 218 14.92 4.18 -12.34
C ILE A 218 13.54 3.57 -12.64
N GLY A 219 13.03 3.79 -13.85
CA GLY A 219 11.78 3.18 -14.32
C GLY A 219 10.54 4.04 -14.13
N LYS A 220 9.39 3.46 -14.48
CA LYS A 220 8.10 4.18 -14.45
C LYS A 220 7.59 4.29 -13.02
N LYS A 221 7.37 5.50 -12.54
CA LYS A 221 6.77 5.81 -11.24
C LYS A 221 5.24 5.90 -11.33
N GLY A 222 4.55 5.85 -10.17
CA GLY A 222 3.09 5.94 -10.11
C GLY A 222 2.47 4.78 -9.33
N ALA A 223 1.19 4.47 -9.59
CA ALA A 223 0.44 3.42 -8.90
C ALA A 223 -0.17 2.43 -9.89
N TYR A 224 -0.66 1.30 -9.39
CA TYR A 224 -1.47 0.36 -10.17
C TYR A 224 -2.95 0.65 -9.96
N LEU A 225 -3.70 0.82 -11.05
CA LEU A 225 -5.15 0.70 -11.08
C LEU A 225 -5.49 -0.75 -11.41
N ILE A 226 -6.23 -1.39 -10.52
CA ILE A 226 -6.57 -2.80 -10.62
C ILE A 226 -8.08 -2.95 -10.73
N ARG A 227 -8.51 -3.81 -11.61
CA ARG A 227 -9.89 -4.28 -11.75
C ARG A 227 -9.91 -5.78 -11.57
N LEU A 228 -10.71 -6.22 -10.61
CA LEU A 228 -10.81 -7.61 -10.19
C LEU A 228 -12.28 -8.01 -10.17
N GLU A 229 -12.58 -9.12 -10.78
CA GLU A 229 -13.90 -9.72 -10.75
C GLU A 229 -13.77 -11.19 -10.37
N LYS A 230 -14.47 -11.57 -9.32
CA LYS A 230 -14.53 -12.93 -8.83
C LYS A 230 -15.90 -13.48 -9.11
N GLU A 231 -15.96 -14.47 -9.98
CA GLU A 231 -17.21 -15.15 -10.29
C GLU A 231 -17.57 -16.08 -9.13
N GLY A 232 -18.79 -15.89 -8.61
CA GLY A 232 -19.28 -16.58 -7.40
C GLY A 232 -19.65 -18.03 -7.57
N ASP A 233 -19.30 -18.69 -8.69
CA ASP A 233 -19.65 -20.08 -8.99
C ASP A 233 -18.48 -21.05 -8.72
N GLN A 234 -18.78 -22.35 -8.74
CA GLN A 234 -17.94 -23.48 -8.32
C GLN A 234 -16.48 -23.51 -8.83
N ASN A 235 -16.11 -22.63 -9.76
CA ASN A 235 -14.77 -22.55 -10.34
C ASN A 235 -13.85 -21.48 -9.76
N ASN A 236 -14.31 -20.59 -8.85
CA ASN A 236 -13.49 -19.49 -8.29
C ASN A 236 -12.69 -18.73 -9.38
N SER A 237 -13.28 -18.53 -10.54
CA SER A 237 -12.62 -17.86 -11.67
C SER A 237 -12.41 -16.40 -11.31
N LEU A 238 -11.17 -15.93 -11.47
CA LEU A 238 -10.73 -14.57 -11.17
C LEU A 238 -10.35 -13.87 -12.47
N SER A 239 -11.18 -12.91 -12.91
CA SER A 239 -10.81 -11.97 -13.97
C SER A 239 -10.01 -10.84 -13.37
N PHE A 240 -8.85 -10.55 -13.96
CA PHE A 240 -7.89 -9.58 -13.42
C PHE A 240 -7.32 -8.70 -14.52
N HIS A 241 -7.39 -7.39 -14.30
CA HIS A 241 -6.78 -6.40 -15.18
C HIS A 241 -6.02 -5.36 -14.36
N ALA A 242 -4.80 -5.03 -14.77
CA ALA A 242 -3.97 -4.03 -14.11
C ALA A 242 -3.39 -3.04 -15.11
N LYS A 243 -3.42 -1.76 -14.75
CA LYS A 243 -2.84 -0.66 -15.53
C LYS A 243 -1.99 0.22 -14.62
N ARG A 244 -0.82 0.62 -15.09
CA ARG A 244 0.02 1.59 -14.40
C ARG A 244 -0.43 3.02 -14.71
N ILE A 245 -0.67 3.82 -13.68
CA ILE A 245 -1.06 5.24 -13.76
C ILE A 245 0.13 6.08 -13.29
N ARG A 246 0.45 7.13 -14.02
CA ARG A 246 1.41 8.16 -13.64
C ARG A 246 0.66 9.39 -13.15
N PHE A 247 1.22 10.07 -12.17
CA PHE A 247 0.72 11.31 -11.58
C PHE A 247 1.81 12.38 -11.74
N THR A 248 1.72 13.16 -12.79
CA THR A 248 2.66 14.27 -13.08
C THR A 248 1.88 15.54 -13.33
#